data_7c59f86fd648d10a7b59f40450ea2b81
#
_entry.id   7c59f86fd648d10a7b59f40450ea2b81
#
_cell.length_a   1.000
_cell.length_b   1.000
_cell.length_c   1.000
_cell.angle_alpha   90.00
_cell.angle_beta   90.00
_cell.angle_gamma   90.00
#
_symmetry.space_group_name_H-M   'P 1'
#
loop_
_entity.id
_entity.type
_entity.pdbx_description
1 polymer ?
#
loop_
_entity_poly.entity_id
_entity_poly.type
_entity_poly.pdbx_seq_one_letter_code
_entity_poly.pdbx_strand_id
1 'polypeptide(L)'
;MKYFGTLSLLAASALAQQVTFQNSSSTILRVDNGTYGPEIEEYHYYYDQWPIGLAVSSTGRFFVSYTRGDYEYTVGEVVNKTAEKPYPSQGLQLPPDSLNMTWNGIAFGSGNSSAFVSVQALYITPETSTRPETLWILDTGRPTVHNAAGDPSMPYAQPGGPKLMAISLANDTIYRTYTFSSTVHYPDSYLNDLRFDLRANVSGTSGQGIAYLVDSSNEGRTGFIMVDLATGDSWRRLNQDLSVLRVPNDVPTYFGKPFYFKQSGMPISWQQEGLDGIQLSGDGKTIYYSPLTSKTLYSIPSANLREKDTNPLAEIWAHSNVSSHGQRGGDANGFEGDSTGKIFQLIPEQNAVYYYDPNDGQTHGLLRDPRILWPDGATVGADGYIYLNINQLPFQPDWNFGIDGRLHPGAVLRAKLPDGGVKISTLG
;
A
#
# COMPACT_ATOMS: atom_id res chain seq x y z
N MET A 1 -31.14 -47.23 -11.61
CA MET A 1 -29.66 -47.27 -11.67
C MET A 1 -29.12 -45.89 -11.35
N LYS A 2 -28.60 -45.71 -10.15
CA LYS A 2 -28.00 -44.43 -9.72
C LYS A 2 -26.51 -44.57 -9.91
N TYR A 3 -25.92 -43.75 -10.77
CA TYR A 3 -24.46 -43.63 -10.86
C TYR A 3 -23.98 -42.65 -9.81
N PHE A 4 -23.25 -43.14 -8.80
CA PHE A 4 -22.43 -42.35 -7.95
C PHE A 4 -21.07 -42.13 -8.65
N GLY A 5 -20.84 -40.92 -9.11
CA GLY A 5 -19.53 -40.50 -9.58
C GLY A 5 -18.66 -40.12 -8.37
N THR A 6 -17.64 -40.89 -8.11
CA THR A 6 -16.59 -40.55 -7.13
C THR A 6 -15.74 -39.42 -7.71
N LEU A 7 -15.86 -38.22 -7.14
CA LEU A 7 -14.89 -37.15 -7.37
C LEU A 7 -13.57 -37.56 -6.68
N SER A 8 -12.56 -37.90 -7.46
CA SER A 8 -11.20 -38.01 -6.98
C SER A 8 -10.64 -36.60 -6.80
N LEU A 9 -10.52 -36.13 -5.55
CA LEU A 9 -9.67 -34.97 -5.21
C LEU A 9 -8.22 -35.37 -5.53
N LEU A 10 -7.73 -34.88 -6.66
CA LEU A 10 -6.27 -34.81 -6.90
C LEU A 10 -5.71 -33.70 -5.99
N ALA A 11 -5.22 -34.10 -4.84
CA ALA A 11 -4.30 -33.26 -4.07
C ALA A 11 -3.06 -33.03 -4.94
N ALA A 12 -2.94 -31.85 -5.53
CA ALA A 12 -1.71 -31.40 -6.13
C ALA A 12 -0.69 -31.20 -4.99
N SER A 13 0.07 -32.24 -4.69
CA SER A 13 1.26 -32.09 -3.87
C SER A 13 2.16 -31.09 -4.61
N ALA A 14 2.45 -29.94 -3.98
CA ALA A 14 3.49 -29.05 -4.46
C ALA A 14 4.79 -29.87 -4.48
N LEU A 15 5.21 -30.25 -5.68
CA LEU A 15 6.51 -30.90 -5.87
C LEU A 15 7.55 -29.82 -5.62
N ALA A 16 8.23 -29.91 -4.47
CA ALA A 16 9.40 -29.11 -4.20
C ALA A 16 10.36 -29.21 -5.38
N GLN A 17 10.80 -28.09 -5.90
CA GLN A 17 11.73 -28.09 -7.01
C GLN A 17 13.06 -28.68 -6.55
N GLN A 18 13.45 -29.78 -7.16
CA GLN A 18 14.69 -30.47 -6.86
C GLN A 18 15.78 -30.06 -7.85
N VAL A 19 16.86 -29.49 -7.36
CA VAL A 19 18.00 -29.09 -8.19
C VAL A 19 19.20 -29.93 -7.79
N THR A 20 19.77 -30.61 -8.78
CA THR A 20 20.96 -31.47 -8.61
C THR A 20 22.15 -30.84 -9.32
N PHE A 21 23.20 -30.57 -8.56
CA PHE A 21 24.50 -30.15 -9.09
C PHE A 21 25.49 -31.28 -9.03
N GLN A 22 26.17 -31.53 -10.15
CA GLN A 22 27.28 -32.51 -10.22
C GLN A 22 28.59 -31.74 -10.33
N ASN A 23 29.56 -32.15 -9.51
CA ASN A 23 30.93 -31.75 -9.63
C ASN A 23 31.82 -33.02 -9.77
N SER A 24 33.13 -32.86 -9.97
CA SER A 24 34.06 -33.96 -10.19
C SER A 24 34.16 -34.98 -9.06
N SER A 25 33.62 -34.67 -7.88
CA SER A 25 33.80 -35.51 -6.67
C SER A 25 32.50 -35.89 -5.96
N SER A 26 31.40 -35.17 -6.19
CA SER A 26 30.13 -35.42 -5.49
C SER A 26 28.92 -34.87 -6.23
N THR A 27 27.76 -35.44 -5.93
CA THR A 27 26.46 -34.87 -6.33
C THR A 27 25.90 -34.08 -5.15
N ILE A 28 25.61 -32.80 -5.39
CA ILE A 28 24.94 -31.94 -4.40
C ILE A 28 23.46 -31.84 -4.76
N LEU A 29 22.63 -32.39 -3.89
CA LEU A 29 21.17 -32.26 -4.01
C LEU A 29 20.71 -31.06 -3.21
N ARG A 30 19.98 -30.14 -3.85
CA ARG A 30 19.29 -29.04 -3.21
C ARG A 30 17.81 -29.13 -3.50
N VAL A 31 17.01 -28.86 -2.47
CA VAL A 31 15.57 -28.83 -2.58
C VAL A 31 15.12 -27.41 -2.25
N ASP A 32 14.44 -26.78 -3.20
CA ASP A 32 13.72 -25.53 -2.96
C ASP A 32 12.26 -25.87 -2.64
N ASN A 33 11.86 -25.71 -1.39
CA ASN A 33 10.47 -25.90 -0.93
C ASN A 33 9.61 -24.64 -1.12
N GLY A 34 10.16 -23.59 -1.73
CA GLY A 34 9.47 -22.32 -1.94
C GLY A 34 9.48 -21.39 -0.73
N THR A 35 10.08 -21.78 0.39
CA THR A 35 10.12 -20.98 1.62
C THR A 35 11.53 -20.58 2.00
N TYR A 36 11.65 -19.40 2.59
CA TYR A 36 12.91 -18.86 3.11
C TYR A 36 12.59 -17.85 4.23
N GLY A 37 13.49 -17.73 5.21
CA GLY A 37 13.41 -16.74 6.28
C GLY A 37 12.58 -17.20 7.49
N PRO A 38 12.10 -16.26 8.32
CA PRO A 38 11.31 -16.58 9.51
C PRO A 38 10.00 -17.27 9.16
N GLU A 39 9.50 -18.06 10.11
CA GLU A 39 8.20 -18.73 9.99
C GLU A 39 7.06 -17.72 9.83
N ILE A 40 6.14 -18.03 8.94
CA ILE A 40 4.95 -17.21 8.66
C ILE A 40 3.75 -17.80 9.39
N GLU A 41 3.11 -16.96 10.18
CA GLU A 41 1.85 -17.24 10.88
C GLU A 41 0.67 -16.63 10.12
N GLU A 42 -0.45 -17.35 10.05
CA GLU A 42 -1.72 -16.85 9.56
C GLU A 42 -2.45 -16.13 10.71
N TYR A 43 -2.45 -14.80 10.64
CA TYR A 43 -2.92 -13.95 11.73
C TYR A 43 -4.44 -13.74 11.69
N HIS A 44 -4.99 -13.41 10.51
CA HIS A 44 -6.41 -13.12 10.31
C HIS A 44 -6.88 -13.66 8.97
N TYR A 45 -8.16 -14.03 8.86
CA TYR A 45 -8.78 -14.52 7.63
C TYR A 45 -9.92 -13.62 7.18
N TYR A 46 -9.93 -13.31 5.87
CA TYR A 46 -10.98 -12.57 5.19
C TYR A 46 -11.85 -13.52 4.38
N TYR A 47 -13.17 -13.45 4.55
CA TYR A 47 -14.10 -14.29 3.83
C TYR A 47 -14.84 -13.56 2.72
N ASP A 48 -15.21 -12.30 2.95
CA ASP A 48 -16.06 -11.52 2.03
C ASP A 48 -15.32 -10.33 1.42
N GLN A 49 -14.33 -9.77 2.13
CA GLN A 49 -13.61 -8.55 1.72
C GLN A 49 -12.12 -8.82 1.54
N TRP A 50 -11.50 -8.05 0.67
CA TRP A 50 -10.09 -8.18 0.33
C TRP A 50 -9.33 -6.91 0.66
N PRO A 51 -8.38 -6.96 1.59
CA PRO A 51 -7.75 -5.78 2.14
C PRO A 51 -6.71 -5.19 1.21
N ILE A 52 -6.47 -3.88 1.40
CA ILE A 52 -5.38 -3.14 0.77
C ILE A 52 -4.41 -2.67 1.84
N GLY A 53 -4.79 -1.66 2.62
CA GLY A 53 -3.97 -1.12 3.70
C GLY A 53 -4.23 -1.81 5.03
N LEU A 54 -3.26 -1.71 5.92
CA LEU A 54 -3.37 -2.20 7.29
C LEU A 54 -2.57 -1.34 8.26
N ALA A 55 -2.99 -1.32 9.52
CA ALA A 55 -2.24 -0.67 10.60
C ALA A 55 -2.49 -1.38 11.94
N VAL A 56 -1.47 -1.45 12.79
CA VAL A 56 -1.56 -2.03 14.12
C VAL A 56 -1.16 -1.01 15.18
N SER A 57 -1.99 -0.85 16.22
CA SER A 57 -1.73 0.09 17.31
C SER A 57 -0.71 -0.47 18.32
N SER A 58 -0.21 0.39 19.20
CA SER A 58 0.66 -0.01 20.32
C SER A 58 0.00 -1.01 21.28
N THR A 59 -1.33 -1.02 21.33
CA THR A 59 -2.14 -1.94 22.15
C THR A 59 -2.59 -3.19 21.40
N GLY A 60 -2.20 -3.35 20.12
CA GLY A 60 -2.55 -4.51 19.30
C GLY A 60 -3.92 -4.42 18.61
N ARG A 61 -4.60 -3.27 18.62
CA ARG A 61 -5.77 -3.06 17.78
C ARG A 61 -5.32 -3.09 16.31
N PHE A 62 -6.05 -3.82 15.48
CA PHE A 62 -5.68 -4.04 14.09
C PHE A 62 -6.76 -3.47 13.16
N PHE A 63 -6.33 -2.61 12.24
CA PHE A 63 -7.21 -1.92 11.29
C PHE A 63 -6.85 -2.31 9.86
N VAL A 64 -7.87 -2.37 9.01
CA VAL A 64 -7.74 -2.72 7.59
C VAL A 64 -8.53 -1.75 6.75
N SER A 65 -8.05 -1.49 5.54
CA SER A 65 -8.82 -0.77 4.53
C SER A 65 -9.16 -1.67 3.34
N TYR A 66 -10.27 -1.35 2.71
CA TYR A 66 -10.76 -1.99 1.52
C TYR A 66 -11.15 -0.92 0.52
N THR A 67 -10.67 -0.99 -0.72
CA THR A 67 -11.16 -0.06 -1.74
C THR A 67 -12.67 -0.19 -1.85
N ARG A 68 -13.34 0.95 -1.93
CA ARG A 68 -14.77 0.92 -2.15
C ARG A 68 -15.08 0.34 -3.53
N GLY A 69 -15.91 -0.65 -3.55
CA GLY A 69 -16.46 -1.33 -4.67
C GLY A 69 -17.74 -2.00 -4.19
N ASP A 70 -17.78 -3.31 -4.21
CA ASP A 70 -18.94 -4.11 -3.75
C ASP A 70 -18.92 -4.35 -2.23
N TYR A 71 -17.97 -3.75 -1.49
CA TYR A 71 -17.83 -3.97 -0.06
C TYR A 71 -18.79 -3.08 0.76
N GLU A 72 -19.24 -3.63 1.87
CA GLU A 72 -20.16 -2.96 2.79
C GLU A 72 -19.52 -1.73 3.46
N TYR A 73 -18.21 -1.80 3.76
CA TYR A 73 -17.44 -0.71 4.37
C TYR A 73 -16.03 -0.65 3.80
N THR A 74 -15.38 0.49 3.94
CA THR A 74 -14.02 0.72 3.41
C THR A 74 -12.93 0.73 4.50
N VAL A 75 -13.32 0.83 5.78
CA VAL A 75 -12.40 0.70 6.92
C VAL A 75 -13.01 -0.23 7.96
N GLY A 76 -12.24 -1.23 8.36
CA GLY A 76 -12.61 -2.19 9.40
C GLY A 76 -11.61 -2.26 10.53
N GLU A 77 -12.09 -2.61 11.73
CA GLU A 77 -11.28 -3.06 12.86
C GLU A 77 -11.45 -4.57 13.02
N VAL A 78 -10.35 -5.30 13.11
CA VAL A 78 -10.35 -6.74 13.33
C VAL A 78 -10.79 -7.03 14.78
N VAL A 79 -11.84 -7.83 14.91
CA VAL A 79 -12.41 -8.20 16.21
C VAL A 79 -11.83 -9.52 16.72
N ASN A 80 -11.61 -10.46 15.80
CA ASN A 80 -11.02 -11.77 16.09
C ASN A 80 -10.40 -12.34 14.80
N LYS A 81 -9.93 -13.58 14.83
CA LYS A 81 -9.22 -14.20 13.70
C LYS A 81 -10.03 -14.28 12.39
N THR A 82 -11.36 -14.13 12.45
CA THR A 82 -12.26 -14.38 11.31
C THR A 82 -13.35 -13.31 11.13
N ALA A 83 -13.27 -12.20 11.87
CA ALA A 83 -14.30 -11.18 11.82
C ALA A 83 -13.72 -9.76 12.01
N GLU A 84 -14.27 -8.83 11.28
CA GLU A 84 -14.06 -7.39 11.36
C GLU A 84 -15.40 -6.67 11.67
N LYS A 85 -15.30 -5.43 12.05
CA LYS A 85 -16.43 -4.50 12.16
C LYS A 85 -16.10 -3.16 11.50
N PRO A 86 -17.07 -2.42 10.98
CA PRO A 86 -16.86 -1.07 10.44
C PRO A 86 -16.23 -0.14 11.48
N TYR A 87 -15.20 0.61 11.09
CA TYR A 87 -14.49 1.50 12.00
C TYR A 87 -14.38 2.94 11.43
N PRO A 88 -14.53 3.99 12.24
CA PRO A 88 -14.93 3.98 13.65
C PRO A 88 -16.45 3.75 13.84
N SER A 89 -17.22 3.86 12.78
CA SER A 89 -18.68 3.59 12.78
C SER A 89 -19.20 3.28 11.39
N GLN A 90 -20.34 2.60 11.30
CA GLN A 90 -21.02 2.33 10.02
C GLN A 90 -21.43 3.62 9.30
N GLY A 91 -21.83 4.67 10.04
CA GLY A 91 -22.30 5.93 9.44
C GLY A 91 -21.23 6.70 8.65
N LEU A 92 -19.94 6.39 8.83
CA LEU A 92 -18.85 7.01 8.07
C LEU A 92 -18.45 6.21 6.82
N GLN A 93 -18.98 5.01 6.64
CA GLN A 93 -18.53 4.10 5.57
C GLN A 93 -19.13 4.40 4.20
N LEU A 94 -20.24 5.10 4.16
CA LEU A 94 -20.95 5.41 2.92
C LEU A 94 -21.11 6.92 2.79
N PRO A 95 -20.77 7.53 1.64
CA PRO A 95 -21.16 8.90 1.39
C PRO A 95 -22.68 8.97 1.34
N PRO A 96 -23.28 10.06 1.83
CA PRO A 96 -24.67 10.35 1.57
C PRO A 96 -24.95 10.35 0.05
N ASP A 97 -26.14 9.99 -0.35
CA ASP A 97 -26.58 10.06 -1.76
C ASP A 97 -25.60 9.38 -2.73
N SER A 98 -25.21 8.15 -2.41
CA SER A 98 -24.28 7.39 -3.24
C SER A 98 -24.75 7.27 -4.70
N LEU A 99 -23.83 7.48 -5.67
CA LEU A 99 -24.03 7.37 -7.11
C LEU A 99 -25.17 8.23 -7.69
N ASN A 100 -25.41 9.42 -7.13
CA ASN A 100 -26.42 10.35 -7.63
C ASN A 100 -25.87 11.53 -8.42
N MET A 101 -24.57 11.58 -8.64
CA MET A 101 -23.86 12.60 -9.41
C MET A 101 -23.23 12.01 -10.67
N THR A 102 -22.92 12.89 -11.61
CA THR A 102 -22.19 12.54 -12.82
C THR A 102 -21.01 13.49 -12.99
N TRP A 103 -19.84 12.95 -13.22
CA TRP A 103 -18.64 13.70 -13.59
C TRP A 103 -18.09 13.14 -14.90
N ASN A 104 -17.93 14.00 -15.89
CA ASN A 104 -17.44 13.63 -17.23
C ASN A 104 -18.16 12.40 -17.82
N GLY A 105 -19.47 12.30 -17.61
CA GLY A 105 -20.30 11.20 -18.10
C GLY A 105 -20.27 9.92 -17.25
N ILE A 106 -19.47 9.89 -16.17
CA ILE A 106 -19.36 8.73 -15.27
C ILE A 106 -20.17 9.02 -14.01
N ALA A 107 -21.06 8.10 -13.64
CA ALA A 107 -21.85 8.20 -12.42
C ALA A 107 -20.99 7.93 -11.18
N PHE A 108 -21.16 8.74 -10.13
CA PHE A 108 -20.52 8.55 -8.83
C PHE A 108 -21.33 9.22 -7.72
N GLY A 109 -20.98 8.97 -6.45
CA GLY A 109 -21.66 9.56 -5.31
C GLY A 109 -21.39 11.06 -5.16
N SER A 110 -22.25 11.76 -4.45
CA SER A 110 -22.04 13.16 -4.09
C SER A 110 -20.77 13.31 -3.25
N GLY A 111 -19.99 14.34 -3.56
CA GLY A 111 -18.81 14.67 -2.77
C GLY A 111 -19.21 14.94 -1.31
N ASN A 112 -18.64 14.18 -0.39
CA ASN A 112 -18.84 14.37 1.03
C ASN A 112 -17.51 14.31 1.77
N SER A 113 -17.11 15.42 2.36
CA SER A 113 -15.90 15.52 3.15
C SER A 113 -15.98 14.83 4.52
N SER A 114 -17.16 14.48 4.99
CA SER A 114 -17.38 13.90 6.33
C SER A 114 -17.41 12.37 6.34
N ALA A 115 -17.72 11.70 5.23
CA ALA A 115 -17.73 10.23 5.11
C ALA A 115 -16.55 9.72 4.30
N PHE A 116 -16.20 8.44 4.47
CA PHE A 116 -15.19 7.78 3.64
C PHE A 116 -15.77 7.49 2.26
N VAL A 117 -15.02 7.85 1.23
CA VAL A 117 -15.36 7.56 -0.16
C VAL A 117 -14.69 6.27 -0.63
N SER A 118 -13.36 6.20 -0.57
CA SER A 118 -12.57 5.01 -0.90
C SER A 118 -11.22 5.10 -0.21
N VAL A 119 -11.07 4.41 0.91
CA VAL A 119 -9.86 4.46 1.71
C VAL A 119 -8.83 3.49 1.15
N GLN A 120 -7.66 4.01 0.81
CA GLN A 120 -6.54 3.23 0.29
C GLN A 120 -5.58 2.82 1.39
N ALA A 121 -5.06 3.77 2.15
CA ALA A 121 -4.02 3.48 3.13
C ALA A 121 -4.39 3.88 4.55
N LEU A 122 -3.81 3.14 5.48
CA LEU A 122 -3.88 3.36 6.92
C LEU A 122 -2.47 3.47 7.49
N TYR A 123 -2.27 4.37 8.44
CA TYR A 123 -1.02 4.45 9.18
C TYR A 123 -1.29 4.84 10.64
N ILE A 124 -0.53 4.29 11.58
CA ILE A 124 -0.62 4.69 12.98
C ILE A 124 0.66 5.41 13.39
N THR A 125 0.47 6.60 13.94
CA THR A 125 1.54 7.33 14.61
C THR A 125 1.39 7.20 16.13
N PRO A 126 2.51 7.10 16.87
CA PRO A 126 2.47 6.95 18.31
C PRO A 126 1.90 8.20 18.99
N GLU A 127 1.54 8.04 20.25
CA GLU A 127 1.23 9.18 21.12
C GLU A 127 2.47 10.08 21.29
N THR A 128 2.25 11.38 21.27
CA THR A 128 3.24 12.42 21.56
C THR A 128 2.75 13.33 22.67
N SER A 129 3.56 14.27 23.13
CA SER A 129 3.13 15.26 24.11
C SER A 129 1.98 16.17 23.66
N THR A 130 1.73 16.25 22.36
CA THR A 130 0.74 17.15 21.75
C THR A 130 -0.35 16.44 20.94
N ARG A 131 -0.23 15.11 20.77
CA ARG A 131 -1.14 14.34 19.93
C ARG A 131 -1.36 12.93 20.52
N PRO A 132 -2.60 12.41 20.57
CA PRO A 132 -2.86 11.03 20.98
C PRO A 132 -2.29 10.05 19.95
N GLU A 133 -2.15 8.78 20.30
CA GLU A 133 -1.95 7.72 19.31
C GLU A 133 -3.05 7.83 18.26
N THR A 134 -2.67 7.98 17.00
CA THR A 134 -3.55 8.39 15.92
C THR A 134 -3.56 7.38 14.79
N LEU A 135 -4.74 6.90 14.43
CA LEU A 135 -4.97 6.26 13.14
C LEU A 135 -5.19 7.33 12.07
N TRP A 136 -4.31 7.34 11.09
CA TRP A 136 -4.43 8.16 9.89
C TRP A 136 -5.10 7.34 8.79
N ILE A 137 -6.09 7.95 8.15
CA ILE A 137 -6.87 7.37 7.07
C ILE A 137 -6.66 8.22 5.82
N LEU A 138 -6.12 7.62 4.78
CA LEU A 138 -5.93 8.26 3.48
C LEU A 138 -7.03 7.81 2.52
N ASP A 139 -7.93 8.75 2.21
CA ASP A 139 -9.05 8.52 1.30
C ASP A 139 -8.70 9.06 -0.09
N THR A 140 -8.73 8.20 -1.10
CA THR A 140 -8.45 8.59 -2.48
C THR A 140 -9.56 9.42 -3.08
N GLY A 141 -10.79 9.30 -2.55
CA GLY A 141 -11.98 9.86 -3.18
C GLY A 141 -12.35 9.21 -4.53
N ARG A 142 -11.73 8.10 -4.92
CA ARG A 142 -11.94 7.39 -6.20
C ARG A 142 -12.50 5.98 -5.92
N PRO A 143 -13.82 5.79 -5.85
CA PRO A 143 -14.39 4.46 -5.65
C PRO A 143 -14.34 3.66 -6.95
N THR A 144 -14.25 2.35 -6.86
CA THR A 144 -14.58 1.46 -7.97
C THR A 144 -16.10 1.41 -8.12
N VAL A 145 -16.59 1.64 -9.31
CA VAL A 145 -18.01 1.56 -9.68
C VAL A 145 -18.19 0.70 -10.92
N HIS A 146 -19.36 0.11 -11.10
CA HIS A 146 -19.67 -0.63 -12.31
C HIS A 146 -20.51 0.24 -13.26
N ASN A 147 -20.18 0.22 -14.54
CA ASN A 147 -20.95 0.88 -15.58
C ASN A 147 -22.27 0.12 -15.85
N ALA A 148 -23.10 0.63 -16.76
CA ALA A 148 -24.39 0.00 -17.11
C ALA A 148 -24.25 -1.41 -17.72
N ALA A 149 -23.07 -1.77 -18.23
CA ALA A 149 -22.76 -3.11 -18.74
C ALA A 149 -22.20 -4.05 -17.66
N GLY A 150 -21.97 -3.56 -16.42
CA GLY A 150 -21.38 -4.30 -15.33
C GLY A 150 -19.85 -4.30 -15.34
N ASP A 151 -19.21 -3.52 -16.21
CA ASP A 151 -17.74 -3.45 -16.22
C ASP A 151 -17.22 -2.53 -15.12
N PRO A 152 -16.11 -2.88 -14.46
CA PRO A 152 -15.50 -2.04 -13.43
C PRO A 152 -14.96 -0.73 -14.02
N SER A 153 -15.08 0.34 -13.26
CA SER A 153 -14.59 1.66 -13.59
C SER A 153 -14.16 2.39 -12.34
N MET A 154 -13.04 3.07 -12.42
CA MET A 154 -12.58 3.99 -11.37
C MET A 154 -12.69 5.41 -11.89
N PRO A 155 -13.79 6.13 -11.59
CA PRO A 155 -13.96 7.51 -12.05
C PRO A 155 -12.93 8.43 -11.42
N TYR A 156 -12.89 9.68 -11.88
CA TYR A 156 -12.11 10.72 -11.24
C TYR A 156 -12.58 10.93 -9.78
N ALA A 157 -11.66 11.48 -8.97
CA ALA A 157 -11.94 11.75 -7.57
C ALA A 157 -13.16 12.65 -7.40
N GLN A 158 -14.04 12.26 -6.48
CA GLN A 158 -15.24 13.04 -6.16
C GLN A 158 -14.86 14.34 -5.46
N PRO A 159 -15.56 15.45 -5.72
CA PRO A 159 -15.37 16.69 -4.96
C PRO A 159 -15.52 16.46 -3.44
N GLY A 160 -14.51 16.85 -2.65
CA GLY A 160 -14.48 16.63 -1.20
C GLY A 160 -14.20 15.16 -0.77
N GLY A 161 -14.01 14.25 -1.71
CA GLY A 161 -13.65 12.86 -1.44
C GLY A 161 -12.21 12.71 -0.93
N PRO A 162 -11.21 13.20 -1.67
CA PRO A 162 -9.81 13.07 -1.29
C PRO A 162 -9.49 13.82 -0.01
N LYS A 163 -8.98 13.10 0.98
CA LYS A 163 -8.66 13.67 2.29
C LYS A 163 -7.74 12.80 3.11
N LEU A 164 -7.06 13.41 4.07
CA LEU A 164 -6.33 12.75 5.13
C LEU A 164 -7.07 13.02 6.44
N MET A 165 -7.48 11.97 7.13
CA MET A 165 -8.23 12.07 8.38
C MET A 165 -7.43 11.50 9.54
N ALA A 166 -7.48 12.17 10.69
CA ALA A 166 -6.82 11.78 11.93
C ALA A 166 -7.86 11.35 12.97
N ILE A 167 -7.78 10.10 13.42
CA ILE A 167 -8.65 9.52 14.44
C ILE A 167 -7.84 9.23 15.69
N SER A 168 -8.27 9.77 16.82
CA SER A 168 -7.70 9.44 18.13
C SER A 168 -8.08 8.02 18.53
N LEU A 169 -7.11 7.15 18.76
CA LEU A 169 -7.35 5.79 19.24
C LEU A 169 -7.74 5.73 20.73
N ALA A 170 -7.60 6.84 21.45
CA ALA A 170 -8.04 6.93 22.85
C ALA A 170 -9.57 6.97 23.01
N ASN A 171 -10.30 7.46 22.02
CA ASN A 171 -11.75 7.66 22.07
C ASN A 171 -12.47 7.44 20.73
N ASP A 172 -11.77 6.96 19.71
CA ASP A 172 -12.29 6.64 18.38
C ASP A 172 -12.99 7.84 17.67
N THR A 173 -12.48 9.05 17.90
CA THR A 173 -13.04 10.27 17.32
C THR A 173 -12.13 10.90 16.29
N ILE A 174 -12.72 11.38 15.18
CA ILE A 174 -12.02 12.21 14.20
C ILE A 174 -11.75 13.58 14.83
N TYR A 175 -10.49 13.96 14.95
CA TYR A 175 -10.12 15.28 15.50
C TYR A 175 -9.54 16.24 14.47
N ARG A 176 -9.14 15.73 13.29
CA ARG A 176 -8.65 16.56 12.20
C ARG A 176 -8.95 15.91 10.85
N THR A 177 -9.29 16.76 9.87
CA THR A 177 -9.40 16.38 8.45
C THR A 177 -8.65 17.40 7.62
N TYR A 178 -7.82 16.93 6.71
CA TYR A 178 -7.08 17.71 5.73
C TYR A 178 -7.66 17.44 4.35
N THR A 179 -7.95 18.50 3.62
CA THR A 179 -8.41 18.46 2.23
C THR A 179 -7.38 19.15 1.34
N PHE A 180 -7.43 18.91 0.05
CA PHE A 180 -6.43 19.36 -0.89
C PHE A 180 -7.02 20.38 -1.87
N SER A 181 -6.21 21.38 -2.25
CA SER A 181 -6.57 22.29 -3.34
C SER A 181 -6.43 21.59 -4.71
N SER A 182 -7.09 22.14 -5.72
CA SER A 182 -7.02 21.63 -7.09
C SER A 182 -5.63 21.78 -7.76
N THR A 183 -4.71 22.50 -7.13
CA THR A 183 -3.31 22.61 -7.57
C THR A 183 -2.43 21.52 -6.95
N VAL A 184 -2.93 20.82 -5.95
CA VAL A 184 -2.22 19.75 -5.22
C VAL A 184 -2.81 18.39 -5.55
N HIS A 185 -4.12 18.25 -5.46
CA HIS A 185 -4.84 17.03 -5.83
C HIS A 185 -5.59 17.26 -7.13
N TYR A 186 -5.26 16.49 -8.16
CA TYR A 186 -5.92 16.52 -9.46
C TYR A 186 -7.10 15.54 -9.51
N PRO A 187 -8.05 15.69 -10.44
CA PRO A 187 -9.16 14.74 -10.56
C PRO A 187 -8.71 13.29 -10.78
N ASP A 188 -7.60 13.09 -11.46
CA ASP A 188 -6.96 11.80 -11.74
C ASP A 188 -5.93 11.36 -10.70
N SER A 189 -5.65 12.15 -9.67
CA SER A 189 -4.76 11.74 -8.58
C SER A 189 -5.28 10.50 -7.87
N TYR A 190 -4.36 9.62 -7.48
CA TYR A 190 -4.65 8.45 -6.65
C TYR A 190 -3.76 8.48 -5.41
N LEU A 191 -4.32 8.95 -4.30
CA LEU A 191 -3.61 8.98 -3.01
C LEU A 191 -3.43 7.55 -2.53
N ASN A 192 -2.19 7.05 -2.50
CA ASN A 192 -1.93 5.63 -2.28
C ASN A 192 -1.35 5.33 -0.90
N ASP A 193 -0.18 5.87 -0.53
CA ASP A 193 0.48 5.55 0.74
C ASP A 193 0.98 6.83 1.44
N LEU A 194 1.38 6.73 2.70
CA LEU A 194 1.75 7.88 3.51
C LEU A 194 2.75 7.54 4.61
N ARG A 195 3.64 8.51 4.92
CA ARG A 195 4.54 8.46 6.09
C ARG A 195 4.58 9.81 6.78
N PHE A 196 5.02 9.81 8.03
CA PHE A 196 5.00 11.00 8.89
C PHE A 196 6.36 11.29 9.49
N ASP A 197 6.70 12.58 9.58
CA ASP A 197 7.74 13.10 10.44
C ASP A 197 7.08 14.04 11.45
N LEU A 198 6.98 13.61 12.70
CA LEU A 198 6.26 14.32 13.76
C LEU A 198 7.15 15.23 14.61
N ARG A 199 8.44 15.35 14.29
CA ARG A 199 9.36 16.22 15.02
C ARG A 199 8.91 17.68 14.96
N ALA A 200 8.85 18.35 16.11
CA ALA A 200 8.39 19.73 16.20
C ALA A 200 9.32 20.72 15.46
N ASN A 201 10.61 20.41 15.37
CA ASN A 201 11.63 21.30 14.81
C ASN A 201 12.04 20.95 13.38
N VAL A 202 11.20 20.25 12.63
CA VAL A 202 11.49 19.94 11.23
C VAL A 202 11.34 21.19 10.38
N SER A 203 12.38 21.52 9.62
CA SER A 203 12.35 22.67 8.70
C SER A 203 11.24 22.55 7.67
N GLY A 204 10.63 23.66 7.30
CA GLY A 204 9.52 23.71 6.33
C GLY A 204 8.16 23.36 6.93
N THR A 205 8.07 23.10 8.24
CA THR A 205 6.82 22.82 8.95
C THR A 205 6.49 23.89 9.99
N SER A 206 5.26 23.91 10.47
CA SER A 206 4.76 24.87 11.47
C SER A 206 4.71 24.27 12.90
N GLY A 207 5.57 23.30 13.20
CA GLY A 207 5.79 22.82 14.57
C GLY A 207 4.95 21.60 15.01
N GLN A 208 4.15 21.03 14.12
CA GLN A 208 3.41 19.78 14.40
C GLN A 208 3.79 18.63 13.46
N GLY A 209 4.91 18.76 12.74
CA GLY A 209 5.38 17.77 11.79
C GLY A 209 4.68 17.84 10.43
N ILE A 210 4.95 16.83 9.63
CA ILE A 210 4.53 16.76 8.23
C ILE A 210 4.09 15.34 7.86
N ALA A 211 3.12 15.23 6.98
CA ALA A 211 2.81 14.01 6.25
C ALA A 211 3.40 14.06 4.84
N TYR A 212 3.95 12.95 4.38
CA TYR A 212 4.38 12.69 3.01
C TYR A 212 3.43 11.67 2.42
N LEU A 213 2.74 12.03 1.35
CA LEU A 213 1.81 11.18 0.64
C LEU A 213 2.34 10.92 -0.77
N VAL A 214 1.99 9.78 -1.33
CA VAL A 214 2.28 9.44 -2.72
C VAL A 214 1.01 9.52 -3.57
N ASP A 215 1.15 10.03 -4.78
CA ASP A 215 0.13 10.04 -5.82
C ASP A 215 0.57 9.09 -6.93
N SER A 216 -0.08 7.95 -7.03
CA SER A 216 0.26 6.86 -7.98
C SER A 216 -0.60 6.84 -9.23
N SER A 217 -1.21 7.98 -9.58
CA SER A 217 -2.08 8.14 -10.74
C SER A 217 -1.64 7.34 -11.98
N ASN A 218 -2.49 6.47 -12.47
CA ASN A 218 -2.29 5.72 -13.72
C ASN A 218 -2.32 6.61 -14.96
N GLU A 219 -2.95 7.77 -14.85
CA GLU A 219 -3.03 8.78 -15.89
C GLU A 219 -1.69 9.54 -16.05
N GLY A 220 -0.70 9.26 -15.18
CA GLY A 220 0.69 9.70 -15.34
C GLY A 220 1.04 11.02 -14.66
N ARG A 221 0.18 11.57 -13.78
CA ARG A 221 0.50 12.78 -13.00
C ARG A 221 0.94 12.44 -11.58
N THR A 222 1.90 11.54 -11.47
CA THR A 222 2.46 11.06 -10.23
C THR A 222 3.37 12.08 -9.56
N GLY A 223 3.61 11.92 -8.26
CA GLY A 223 4.50 12.75 -7.48
C GLY A 223 4.22 12.63 -5.98
N PHE A 224 5.00 13.37 -5.19
CA PHE A 224 4.75 13.48 -3.77
C PHE A 224 3.80 14.64 -3.44
N ILE A 225 3.00 14.45 -2.41
CA ILE A 225 2.20 15.50 -1.78
C ILE A 225 2.63 15.61 -0.32
N MET A 226 3.00 16.80 0.10
CA MET A 226 3.32 17.11 1.49
C MET A 226 2.17 17.86 2.15
N VAL A 227 1.94 17.57 3.44
CA VAL A 227 0.93 18.25 4.25
C VAL A 227 1.55 18.72 5.56
N ASP A 228 1.62 20.03 5.80
CA ASP A 228 1.98 20.60 7.09
C ASP A 228 0.85 20.33 8.09
N LEU A 229 1.13 19.52 9.10
CA LEU A 229 0.10 19.04 10.03
C LEU A 229 -0.45 20.12 10.98
N ALA A 230 0.26 21.24 11.13
CA ALA A 230 -0.24 22.36 11.94
C ALA A 230 -1.26 23.20 11.17
N THR A 231 -0.95 23.56 9.93
CA THR A 231 -1.75 24.50 9.13
C THR A 231 -2.72 23.81 8.18
N GLY A 232 -2.35 22.64 7.66
CA GLY A 232 -3.05 21.95 6.56
C GLY A 232 -2.58 22.43 5.19
N ASP A 233 -1.58 23.32 5.12
CA ASP A 233 -0.96 23.68 3.85
C ASP A 233 -0.40 22.44 3.18
N SER A 234 -0.61 22.33 1.89
CA SER A 234 -0.12 21.21 1.09
C SER A 234 0.52 21.68 -0.21
N TRP A 235 1.49 20.94 -0.70
CA TRP A 235 2.19 21.20 -1.96
C TRP A 235 2.72 19.92 -2.57
N ARG A 236 3.16 19.99 -3.83
CA ARG A 236 3.70 18.83 -4.57
C ARG A 236 5.19 18.96 -4.81
N ARG A 237 5.88 17.81 -4.99
CA ARG A 237 7.28 17.71 -5.44
C ARG A 237 7.48 16.47 -6.30
N LEU A 238 8.54 16.51 -7.09
CA LEU A 238 8.90 15.49 -8.08
C LEU A 238 7.76 15.18 -9.06
N ASN A 239 7.04 16.23 -9.48
CA ASN A 239 5.97 16.05 -10.44
C ASN A 239 6.50 15.47 -11.75
N GLN A 240 6.07 14.25 -12.08
CA GLN A 240 6.47 13.55 -13.33
C GLN A 240 8.00 13.34 -13.47
N ASP A 241 8.75 13.33 -12.37
CA ASP A 241 10.16 12.89 -12.41
C ASP A 241 10.24 11.42 -12.86
N LEU A 242 11.30 11.06 -13.57
CA LEU A 242 11.49 9.68 -14.04
C LEU A 242 11.50 8.67 -12.89
N SER A 243 11.90 9.08 -11.70
CA SER A 243 11.93 8.23 -10.52
C SER A 243 10.56 7.95 -9.89
N VAL A 244 9.53 8.74 -10.24
CA VAL A 244 8.15 8.54 -9.79
C VAL A 244 7.24 8.01 -10.88
N LEU A 245 7.71 8.00 -12.14
CA LEU A 245 6.97 7.42 -13.26
C LEU A 245 7.21 5.92 -13.37
N ARG A 246 6.19 5.20 -13.84
CA ARG A 246 6.35 3.80 -14.25
C ARG A 246 7.46 3.64 -15.30
N VAL A 247 8.12 2.50 -15.30
CA VAL A 247 9.05 2.16 -16.39
C VAL A 247 8.24 1.75 -17.62
N PRO A 248 8.42 2.43 -18.77
CA PRO A 248 7.74 2.06 -20.00
C PRO A 248 8.04 0.61 -20.41
N ASN A 249 7.03 -0.15 -20.78
CA ASN A 249 7.10 -1.55 -21.20
C ASN A 249 7.54 -2.54 -20.11
N ASP A 250 7.63 -2.15 -18.86
CA ASP A 250 7.70 -3.10 -17.75
C ASP A 250 6.31 -3.68 -17.50
N VAL A 251 6.22 -4.99 -17.39
CA VAL A 251 4.98 -5.72 -17.13
C VAL A 251 5.22 -6.57 -15.90
N PRO A 252 4.59 -6.25 -14.77
CA PRO A 252 4.72 -7.07 -13.57
C PRO A 252 4.39 -8.53 -13.82
N THR A 253 5.01 -9.41 -13.06
CA THR A 253 4.79 -10.85 -13.19
C THR A 253 4.22 -11.45 -11.90
N TYR A 254 3.58 -12.60 -12.00
CA TYR A 254 3.26 -13.48 -10.87
C TYR A 254 3.43 -14.93 -11.30
N PHE A 255 4.01 -15.74 -10.44
CA PHE A 255 4.36 -17.14 -10.78
C PHE A 255 5.08 -17.29 -12.13
N GLY A 256 5.95 -16.33 -12.47
CA GLY A 256 6.70 -16.31 -13.71
C GLY A 256 5.87 -16.01 -14.97
N LYS A 257 4.64 -15.54 -14.82
CA LYS A 257 3.75 -15.16 -15.95
C LYS A 257 3.52 -13.65 -15.94
N PRO A 258 3.48 -12.97 -17.09
CA PRO A 258 3.07 -11.58 -17.17
C PRO A 258 1.68 -11.37 -16.60
N PHE A 259 1.53 -10.34 -15.78
CA PHE A 259 0.24 -9.94 -15.21
C PHE A 259 -0.44 -8.93 -16.11
N TYR A 260 -1.47 -9.36 -16.82
CA TYR A 260 -2.32 -8.50 -17.63
C TYR A 260 -3.64 -8.23 -16.95
N PHE A 261 -4.09 -6.98 -17.00
CA PHE A 261 -5.47 -6.60 -16.67
C PHE A 261 -6.38 -7.06 -17.79
N LYS A 262 -7.31 -7.93 -17.46
CA LYS A 262 -8.27 -8.53 -18.37
C LYS A 262 -9.68 -8.14 -17.93
N GLN A 263 -9.93 -6.83 -17.96
CA GLN A 263 -11.25 -6.28 -17.62
C GLN A 263 -12.23 -6.59 -18.76
N SER A 264 -13.46 -6.98 -18.40
CA SER A 264 -14.51 -7.21 -19.37
C SER A 264 -14.83 -5.93 -20.14
N GLY A 265 -15.00 -6.02 -21.44
CA GLY A 265 -15.31 -4.86 -22.30
C GLY A 265 -14.17 -3.88 -22.55
N MET A 266 -12.99 -4.09 -21.94
CA MET A 266 -11.81 -3.22 -22.09
C MET A 266 -10.70 -3.92 -22.86
N PRO A 267 -9.84 -3.16 -23.57
CA PRO A 267 -8.60 -3.71 -24.12
C PRO A 267 -7.73 -4.31 -23.01
N ILE A 268 -7.06 -5.44 -23.31
CA ILE A 268 -6.07 -6.00 -22.39
C ILE A 268 -4.98 -4.96 -22.16
N SER A 269 -4.68 -4.71 -20.90
CA SER A 269 -3.63 -3.80 -20.45
C SER A 269 -2.80 -4.47 -19.34
N TRP A 270 -1.93 -3.74 -18.70
CA TRP A 270 -1.16 -4.20 -17.55
C TRP A 270 -1.08 -3.08 -16.52
N GLN A 271 -0.62 -3.43 -15.33
CA GLN A 271 -0.44 -2.46 -14.25
C GLN A 271 0.55 -1.37 -14.67
N GLN A 272 0.18 -0.12 -14.46
CA GLN A 272 0.92 1.05 -14.97
C GLN A 272 1.05 2.15 -13.91
N GLU A 273 0.91 1.78 -12.66
CA GLU A 273 0.99 2.71 -11.54
C GLU A 273 2.40 3.28 -11.40
N GLY A 274 2.44 4.58 -11.10
CA GLY A 274 3.67 5.29 -10.78
C GLY A 274 4.06 5.12 -9.32
N LEU A 275 4.46 6.22 -8.68
CA LEU A 275 4.93 6.29 -7.31
C LEU A 275 3.98 5.60 -6.32
N ASP A 276 4.47 4.57 -5.62
CA ASP A 276 3.65 3.74 -4.74
C ASP A 276 4.30 3.54 -3.37
N GLY A 277 5.32 2.68 -3.28
CA GLY A 277 6.02 2.43 -2.03
C GLY A 277 6.78 3.64 -1.51
N ILE A 278 6.60 3.95 -0.23
CA ILE A 278 7.28 5.04 0.47
C ILE A 278 7.71 4.61 1.87
N GLN A 279 8.93 4.96 2.28
CA GLN A 279 9.38 4.82 3.66
C GLN A 279 10.33 5.95 4.06
N LEU A 280 10.09 6.52 5.23
CA LEU A 280 10.97 7.50 5.85
C LEU A 280 12.06 6.78 6.66
N SER A 281 13.31 7.20 6.53
CA SER A 281 14.40 6.70 7.38
C SER A 281 14.13 6.98 8.86
N GLY A 282 14.67 6.16 9.76
CA GLY A 282 14.48 6.30 11.20
C GLY A 282 14.93 7.67 11.77
N ASP A 283 15.89 8.33 11.14
CA ASP A 283 16.34 9.69 11.50
C ASP A 283 15.55 10.81 10.79
N GLY A 284 14.60 10.44 9.92
CA GLY A 284 13.73 11.36 9.20
C GLY A 284 14.41 12.19 8.11
N LYS A 285 15.64 11.85 7.72
CA LYS A 285 16.40 12.66 6.75
C LYS A 285 16.22 12.21 5.31
N THR A 286 15.83 10.97 5.09
CA THR A 286 15.75 10.36 3.76
C THR A 286 14.39 9.73 3.56
N ILE A 287 13.78 9.95 2.41
CA ILE A 287 12.61 9.22 1.91
C ILE A 287 13.11 8.21 0.88
N TYR A 288 12.83 6.93 1.11
CA TYR A 288 13.00 5.84 0.15
C TYR A 288 11.68 5.58 -0.53
N TYR A 289 11.70 5.33 -1.83
CA TYR A 289 10.47 5.17 -2.61
C TYR A 289 10.71 4.42 -3.92
N SER A 290 9.62 3.99 -4.54
CA SER A 290 9.64 3.42 -5.87
C SER A 290 8.28 3.55 -6.55
N PRO A 291 8.21 3.69 -7.88
CA PRO A 291 7.00 3.37 -8.60
C PRO A 291 6.63 1.89 -8.43
N LEU A 292 5.37 1.55 -8.49
CA LEU A 292 4.92 0.16 -8.46
C LEU A 292 5.49 -0.59 -9.66
N THR A 293 5.23 -0.09 -10.86
CA THR A 293 5.76 -0.67 -12.12
C THR A 293 7.18 -0.19 -12.36
N SER A 294 8.10 -0.65 -11.52
CA SER A 294 9.53 -0.38 -11.57
C SER A 294 10.29 -1.31 -10.63
N LYS A 295 11.45 -1.75 -11.07
CA LYS A 295 12.36 -2.60 -10.28
C LYS A 295 13.46 -1.80 -9.59
N THR A 296 13.38 -0.49 -9.56
CA THR A 296 14.43 0.38 -9.01
C THR A 296 14.00 1.04 -7.71
N LEU A 297 14.86 0.95 -6.70
CA LEU A 297 14.74 1.71 -5.46
C LEU A 297 15.37 3.09 -5.62
N TYR A 298 14.64 4.12 -5.22
CA TYR A 298 15.11 5.50 -5.19
C TYR A 298 15.10 6.07 -3.79
N SER A 299 15.82 7.16 -3.59
CA SER A 299 15.70 7.99 -2.40
C SER A 299 15.89 9.48 -2.70
N ILE A 300 15.40 10.30 -1.78
CA ILE A 300 15.56 11.75 -1.80
C ILE A 300 15.74 12.26 -0.36
N PRO A 301 16.58 13.28 -0.11
CA PRO A 301 16.60 13.96 1.17
C PRO A 301 15.22 14.56 1.48
N SER A 302 14.64 14.21 2.62
CA SER A 302 13.30 14.67 3.00
C SER A 302 13.17 16.20 3.04
N ALA A 303 14.28 16.91 3.29
CA ALA A 303 14.34 18.37 3.24
C ALA A 303 13.95 18.93 1.86
N ASN A 304 14.33 18.26 0.76
CA ASN A 304 13.99 18.71 -0.59
C ASN A 304 12.49 18.62 -0.88
N LEU A 305 11.80 17.64 -0.31
CA LEU A 305 10.34 17.55 -0.43
C LEU A 305 9.64 18.63 0.41
N ARG A 306 10.23 19.03 1.55
CA ARG A 306 9.64 20.03 2.44
C ARG A 306 9.79 21.48 1.97
N GLU A 307 10.69 21.77 1.03
CA GLU A 307 10.79 23.12 0.47
C GLU A 307 9.46 23.53 -0.15
N LYS A 308 8.93 24.71 0.26
CA LYS A 308 7.65 25.23 -0.24
C LYS A 308 7.84 25.98 -1.57
N ASP A 309 6.72 26.23 -2.28
CA ASP A 309 6.73 26.95 -3.57
C ASP A 309 7.14 28.43 -3.47
N THR A 310 7.30 28.94 -2.24
CA THR A 310 7.94 30.24 -2.00
C THR A 310 9.42 30.26 -2.43
N ASN A 311 10.05 29.09 -2.51
CA ASN A 311 11.35 28.92 -3.12
C ASN A 311 11.19 28.50 -4.60
N PRO A 312 11.52 29.37 -5.58
CA PRO A 312 11.32 29.05 -7.00
C PRO A 312 12.23 27.92 -7.52
N LEU A 313 13.24 27.52 -6.75
CA LEU A 313 14.17 26.44 -7.10
C LEU A 313 13.80 25.11 -6.43
N ALA A 314 12.75 25.07 -5.62
CA ALA A 314 12.41 23.90 -4.80
C ALA A 314 12.21 22.63 -5.66
N GLU A 315 11.48 22.71 -6.78
CA GLU A 315 11.26 21.58 -7.69
C GLU A 315 12.57 21.15 -8.37
N ILE A 316 13.38 22.10 -8.81
CA ILE A 316 14.68 21.81 -9.44
C ILE A 316 15.62 21.10 -8.46
N TRP A 317 15.64 21.53 -7.21
CA TRP A 317 16.45 20.87 -6.17
C TRP A 317 15.93 19.47 -5.85
N ALA A 318 14.63 19.27 -5.84
CA ALA A 318 14.05 17.95 -5.65
C ALA A 318 14.52 17.00 -6.76
N HIS A 319 14.34 17.35 -8.03
CA HIS A 319 14.81 16.54 -9.16
C HIS A 319 16.33 16.27 -9.13
N SER A 320 17.12 17.27 -8.75
CA SER A 320 18.59 17.15 -8.76
C SER A 320 19.16 16.29 -7.62
N ASN A 321 18.39 16.01 -6.58
CA ASN A 321 18.82 15.27 -5.39
C ASN A 321 18.23 13.86 -5.29
N VAL A 322 17.58 13.36 -6.34
CA VAL A 322 17.18 11.96 -6.41
C VAL A 322 18.41 11.07 -6.54
N SER A 323 18.45 10.00 -5.75
CA SER A 323 19.46 8.96 -5.81
C SER A 323 18.83 7.62 -6.19
N SER A 324 19.49 6.86 -7.07
CA SER A 324 19.10 5.51 -7.42
C SER A 324 19.96 4.50 -6.65
N HIS A 325 19.34 3.51 -6.05
CA HIS A 325 19.98 2.40 -5.35
C HIS A 325 19.98 1.11 -6.18
N GLY A 326 19.61 1.20 -7.45
CA GLY A 326 19.60 0.05 -8.36
C GLY A 326 18.43 -0.91 -8.14
N GLN A 327 18.61 -2.15 -8.56
CA GLN A 327 17.57 -3.17 -8.57
C GLN A 327 17.18 -3.61 -7.15
N ARG A 328 15.88 -3.71 -6.90
CA ARG A 328 15.30 -4.14 -5.62
C ARG A 328 14.72 -5.56 -5.63
N GLY A 329 14.87 -6.31 -6.71
CA GLY A 329 14.46 -7.71 -6.80
C GLY A 329 13.19 -7.98 -7.60
N GLY A 330 12.38 -6.98 -7.89
CA GLY A 330 11.15 -7.10 -8.67
C GLY A 330 10.32 -5.83 -8.62
N ASP A 331 9.20 -5.81 -9.32
CA ASP A 331 8.15 -4.83 -9.09
C ASP A 331 7.63 -5.00 -7.65
N ALA A 332 7.37 -3.91 -6.96
CA ALA A 332 7.00 -3.97 -5.56
C ALA A 332 5.84 -3.03 -5.26
N ASN A 333 5.00 -3.49 -4.34
CA ASN A 333 3.94 -2.71 -3.74
C ASN A 333 4.48 -1.90 -2.54
N GLY A 334 3.70 -1.78 -1.48
CA GLY A 334 4.00 -0.96 -0.32
C GLY A 334 5.36 -1.23 0.33
N PHE A 335 5.84 -0.22 1.02
CA PHE A 335 7.05 -0.27 1.84
C PHE A 335 6.68 -0.20 3.32
N GLU A 336 7.61 -0.61 4.17
CA GLU A 336 7.54 -0.40 5.61
C GLU A 336 8.96 -0.33 6.17
N GLY A 337 9.13 0.17 7.38
CA GLY A 337 10.43 0.24 8.04
C GLY A 337 10.38 -0.17 9.49
N ASP A 338 11.52 -0.50 10.05
CA ASP A 338 11.66 -0.82 11.45
C ASP A 338 12.71 0.03 12.18
N SER A 339 12.76 -0.14 13.49
CA SER A 339 13.69 0.58 14.37
C SER A 339 15.17 0.24 14.13
N THR A 340 15.48 -0.79 13.35
CA THR A 340 16.86 -1.11 12.93
C THR A 340 17.29 -0.33 11.70
N GLY A 341 16.38 0.39 11.06
CA GLY A 341 16.62 1.22 9.88
C GLY A 341 16.47 0.50 8.55
N LYS A 342 16.01 -0.76 8.55
CA LYS A 342 15.73 -1.51 7.33
C LYS A 342 14.49 -0.98 6.64
N ILE A 343 14.52 -0.99 5.31
CA ILE A 343 13.41 -0.57 4.44
C ILE A 343 12.84 -1.82 3.78
N PHE A 344 11.74 -2.33 4.30
CA PHE A 344 11.06 -3.51 3.77
C PHE A 344 10.29 -3.15 2.51
N GLN A 345 10.32 -4.07 1.55
CA GLN A 345 9.72 -3.94 0.22
C GLN A 345 8.95 -5.23 -0.09
N LEU A 346 7.68 -5.07 -0.43
CA LEU A 346 6.83 -6.18 -0.81
C LEU A 346 7.05 -6.52 -2.27
N ILE A 347 7.53 -7.73 -2.56
CA ILE A 347 7.88 -8.17 -3.93
C ILE A 347 6.92 -9.26 -4.39
N PRO A 348 5.74 -8.91 -4.93
CA PRO A 348 4.74 -9.89 -5.38
C PRO A 348 5.28 -10.84 -6.46
N GLU A 349 6.16 -10.39 -7.34
CA GLU A 349 6.77 -11.22 -8.38
C GLU A 349 7.55 -12.41 -7.83
N GLN A 350 8.05 -12.31 -6.59
CA GLN A 350 8.87 -13.33 -5.94
C GLN A 350 8.15 -14.06 -4.80
N ASN A 351 6.87 -13.71 -4.51
CA ASN A 351 6.15 -14.17 -3.30
C ASN A 351 6.96 -13.90 -2.03
N ALA A 352 7.53 -12.70 -1.89
CA ALA A 352 8.58 -12.41 -0.93
C ALA A 352 8.47 -11.01 -0.33
N VAL A 353 9.13 -10.83 0.80
CA VAL A 353 9.51 -9.53 1.35
C VAL A 353 11.03 -9.42 1.31
N TYR A 354 11.52 -8.36 0.71
CA TYR A 354 12.94 -7.99 0.73
C TYR A 354 13.12 -6.76 1.62
N TYR A 355 14.35 -6.44 1.94
CA TYR A 355 14.68 -5.16 2.60
C TYR A 355 15.96 -4.58 2.01
N TYR A 356 15.98 -3.27 1.92
CA TYR A 356 17.21 -2.51 1.70
C TYR A 356 17.79 -2.12 3.05
N ASP A 357 19.09 -2.36 3.23
CA ASP A 357 19.84 -1.92 4.40
C ASP A 357 20.69 -0.69 4.04
N PRO A 358 20.37 0.50 4.55
CA PRO A 358 21.16 1.69 4.27
C PRO A 358 22.62 1.63 4.79
N ASN A 359 22.91 0.71 5.73
CA ASN A 359 24.26 0.60 6.30
C ASN A 359 25.25 -0.08 5.34
N ASP A 360 24.79 -1.02 4.53
CA ASP A 360 25.64 -1.70 3.53
C ASP A 360 25.29 -1.35 2.08
N GLY A 361 24.17 -0.64 1.88
CA GLY A 361 23.70 -0.22 0.57
C GLY A 361 23.20 -1.36 -0.32
N GLN A 362 22.74 -2.49 0.27
CA GLN A 362 22.33 -3.68 -0.46
C GLN A 362 20.86 -4.04 -0.19
N THR A 363 20.27 -4.74 -1.15
CA THR A 363 18.94 -5.36 -1.00
C THR A 363 19.12 -6.84 -0.62
N HIS A 364 18.42 -7.26 0.43
CA HIS A 364 18.45 -8.61 0.99
C HIS A 364 17.06 -9.24 0.99
N GLY A 365 17.00 -10.57 0.89
CA GLY A 365 15.76 -11.32 1.15
C GLY A 365 15.48 -11.41 2.65
N LEU A 366 14.28 -11.01 3.09
CA LEU A 366 13.82 -11.24 4.45
C LEU A 366 13.12 -12.60 4.55
N LEU A 367 12.10 -12.80 3.74
CA LEU A 367 11.31 -14.03 3.73
C LEU A 367 10.68 -14.27 2.36
N ARG A 368 10.39 -15.54 2.07
CA ARG A 368 9.64 -15.99 0.90
C ARG A 368 8.69 -17.11 1.31
N ASP A 369 7.47 -17.08 0.83
CA ASP A 369 6.49 -18.14 1.05
C ASP A 369 5.45 -18.14 -0.07
N PRO A 370 5.08 -19.31 -0.63
CA PRO A 370 4.07 -19.40 -1.69
C PRO A 370 2.70 -18.81 -1.32
N ARG A 371 2.39 -18.65 -0.03
CA ARG A 371 1.16 -18.00 0.45
C ARG A 371 1.15 -16.49 0.27
N ILE A 372 2.31 -15.87 0.02
CA ILE A 372 2.41 -14.43 -0.23
C ILE A 372 1.95 -14.15 -1.68
N LEU A 373 0.66 -14.26 -1.90
CA LEU A 373 0.01 -14.08 -3.20
C LEU A 373 -0.38 -12.60 -3.38
N TRP A 374 0.51 -11.83 -3.95
CA TRP A 374 0.33 -10.39 -4.14
C TRP A 374 0.13 -9.65 -2.81
N PRO A 375 1.19 -9.48 -2.02
CA PRO A 375 1.14 -8.64 -0.83
C PRO A 375 1.00 -7.18 -1.26
N ASP A 376 0.04 -6.47 -0.69
CA ASP A 376 -0.25 -5.09 -1.06
C ASP A 376 0.25 -4.11 -0.01
N GLY A 377 -0.21 -4.22 1.21
CA GLY A 377 0.22 -3.41 2.34
C GLY A 377 0.99 -4.19 3.38
N ALA A 378 1.88 -3.50 4.10
CA ALA A 378 2.57 -4.03 5.27
C ALA A 378 2.53 -3.04 6.44
N THR A 379 2.65 -3.56 7.66
CA THR A 379 2.93 -2.76 8.85
C THR A 379 3.80 -3.54 9.82
N VAL A 380 4.72 -2.85 10.49
CA VAL A 380 5.51 -3.41 11.60
C VAL A 380 4.82 -3.06 12.91
N GLY A 381 4.60 -4.08 13.75
CA GLY A 381 4.00 -3.90 15.07
C GLY A 381 5.02 -3.56 16.16
N ALA A 382 4.52 -3.03 17.27
CA ALA A 382 5.31 -2.86 18.49
C ALA A 382 5.75 -4.20 19.11
N ASP A 383 5.10 -5.29 18.72
CA ASP A 383 5.43 -6.67 19.11
C ASP A 383 6.59 -7.28 18.30
N GLY A 384 7.12 -6.55 17.32
CA GLY A 384 8.25 -6.95 16.47
C GLY A 384 7.87 -7.95 15.38
N TYR A 385 6.61 -7.96 14.96
CA TYR A 385 6.17 -8.67 13.76
C TYR A 385 5.98 -7.71 12.60
N ILE A 386 6.29 -8.18 11.40
CA ILE A 386 5.80 -7.58 10.17
C ILE A 386 4.49 -8.29 9.78
N TYR A 387 3.46 -7.52 9.48
CA TYR A 387 2.14 -7.98 9.03
C TYR A 387 1.96 -7.64 7.57
N LEU A 388 1.39 -8.56 6.81
CA LEU A 388 1.25 -8.47 5.35
C LEU A 388 -0.21 -8.72 4.97
N ASN A 389 -0.85 -7.79 4.28
CA ASN A 389 -2.12 -8.05 3.61
C ASN A 389 -1.89 -8.76 2.28
N ILE A 390 -2.63 -9.85 2.08
CA ILE A 390 -2.55 -10.65 0.84
C ILE A 390 -3.84 -10.44 0.06
N ASN A 391 -3.81 -9.57 -0.93
CA ASN A 391 -5.02 -9.21 -1.69
C ASN A 391 -5.25 -10.01 -2.97
N GLN A 392 -4.27 -10.80 -3.40
CA GLN A 392 -4.37 -11.68 -4.56
C GLN A 392 -4.82 -10.95 -5.85
N LEU A 393 -4.36 -9.74 -6.08
CA LEU A 393 -4.81 -8.87 -7.17
C LEU A 393 -4.93 -9.58 -8.53
N PRO A 394 -3.94 -10.38 -9.00
CA PRO A 394 -4.03 -11.03 -10.30
C PRO A 394 -5.18 -12.05 -10.44
N PHE A 395 -5.78 -12.44 -9.34
CA PHE A 395 -6.86 -13.43 -9.30
C PHE A 395 -8.25 -12.81 -9.06
N GLN A 396 -8.33 -11.49 -8.82
CA GLN A 396 -9.58 -10.79 -8.60
C GLN A 396 -10.44 -10.76 -9.88
N PRO A 397 -11.78 -10.79 -9.76
CA PRO A 397 -12.69 -10.79 -10.91
C PRO A 397 -12.44 -9.63 -11.88
N ASP A 398 -12.21 -8.44 -11.34
CA ASP A 398 -12.03 -7.22 -12.14
C ASP A 398 -10.79 -7.28 -13.05
N TRP A 399 -9.83 -8.13 -12.73
CA TRP A 399 -8.60 -8.30 -13.50
C TRP A 399 -8.54 -9.65 -14.24
N ASN A 400 -9.63 -10.45 -14.21
CA ASN A 400 -9.63 -11.81 -14.73
C ASN A 400 -10.93 -12.16 -15.48
N PHE A 401 -11.42 -11.25 -16.34
CA PHE A 401 -12.65 -11.41 -17.13
C PHE A 401 -13.91 -11.74 -16.29
N GLY A 402 -14.02 -11.20 -15.09
CA GLY A 402 -15.11 -11.47 -14.16
C GLY A 402 -15.01 -12.82 -13.44
N ILE A 403 -13.91 -13.55 -13.60
CA ILE A 403 -13.71 -14.85 -12.93
C ILE A 403 -12.95 -14.61 -11.63
N ASP A 404 -13.55 -14.99 -10.51
CA ASP A 404 -12.84 -15.02 -9.22
C ASP A 404 -11.96 -16.27 -9.13
N GLY A 405 -10.65 -16.05 -9.26
CA GLY A 405 -9.64 -17.09 -9.11
C GLY A 405 -8.93 -17.06 -7.75
N ARG A 406 -9.38 -16.19 -6.82
CA ARG A 406 -8.75 -16.06 -5.50
C ARG A 406 -8.92 -17.32 -4.67
N LEU A 407 -7.91 -17.60 -3.85
CA LEU A 407 -7.96 -18.66 -2.85
C LEU A 407 -8.65 -18.14 -1.60
N HIS A 408 -9.69 -18.78 -1.15
CA HIS A 408 -10.45 -18.45 0.06
C HIS A 408 -10.05 -19.35 1.23
N PRO A 409 -10.01 -18.81 2.45
CA PRO A 409 -10.12 -17.40 2.80
C PRO A 409 -8.88 -16.60 2.40
N GLY A 410 -9.03 -15.29 2.21
CA GLY A 410 -7.90 -14.36 2.19
C GLY A 410 -7.24 -14.29 3.56
N ALA A 411 -6.03 -13.75 3.66
CA ALA A 411 -5.34 -13.71 4.93
C ALA A 411 -4.49 -12.45 5.15
N VAL A 412 -4.34 -12.08 6.43
CA VAL A 412 -3.18 -11.38 6.92
C VAL A 412 -2.16 -12.43 7.36
N LEU A 413 -0.97 -12.36 6.80
CA LEU A 413 0.18 -13.13 7.25
C LEU A 413 1.06 -12.26 8.15
N ARG A 414 1.78 -12.88 9.09
CA ARG A 414 2.80 -12.17 9.86
C ARG A 414 4.03 -13.02 10.08
N ALA A 415 5.17 -12.35 10.25
CA ALA A 415 6.42 -13.00 10.58
C ALA A 415 7.20 -12.20 11.63
N LYS A 416 7.89 -12.88 12.53
CA LYS A 416 8.73 -12.24 13.53
C LYS A 416 9.98 -11.65 12.86
N LEU A 417 10.27 -10.38 13.11
CA LEU A 417 11.49 -9.75 12.62
C LEU A 417 12.71 -10.30 13.34
N PRO A 418 13.74 -10.77 12.62
CA PRO A 418 14.83 -11.55 13.22
C PRO A 418 15.72 -10.72 14.16
N ASP A 419 15.88 -9.43 13.89
CA ASP A 419 16.80 -8.56 14.65
C ASP A 419 16.10 -7.75 15.74
N GLY A 420 14.88 -8.15 16.12
CA GLY A 420 14.11 -7.46 17.14
C GLY A 420 13.61 -6.09 16.70
N GLY A 421 13.56 -5.83 15.40
CA GLY A 421 12.99 -4.59 14.85
C GLY A 421 11.53 -4.43 15.29
N VAL A 422 11.16 -3.22 15.64
CA VAL A 422 9.81 -2.81 16.00
C VAL A 422 9.40 -1.62 15.16
N LYS A 423 8.11 -1.28 15.17
CA LYS A 423 7.62 -0.10 14.45
C LYS A 423 8.48 1.13 14.75
N ILE A 424 8.85 1.84 13.71
CA ILE A 424 9.52 3.14 13.86
C ILE A 424 8.54 4.07 14.56
N SER A 425 8.84 4.41 15.81
CA SER A 425 8.17 5.54 16.45
C SER A 425 8.86 6.80 15.92
N THR A 426 8.49 7.22 14.72
CA THR A 426 9.12 8.37 14.12
C THR A 426 8.68 9.61 14.87
N LEU A 427 9.45 9.85 16.00
CA LEU A 427 9.89 11.19 15.78
C LEU A 427 8.96 12.24 16.39
N GLY A 428 8.57 12.06 17.60
CA GLY A 428 7.99 13.13 18.42
C GLY A 428 8.80 13.36 19.67
#